data_5ca13bc1677bb52655ecc7790b0c1e1a
#
_entry.id   5ca13bc1677bb52655ecc7790b0c1e1a
#
_cell.length_a   1.000
_cell.length_b   1.000
_cell.length_c   1.000
_cell.angle_alpha   90.00
_cell.angle_beta   90.00
_cell.angle_gamma   90.00
#
_symmetry.space_group_name_H-M   'P 1'
#
loop_
_entity.id
_entity.type
_entity.pdbx_description
1 polymer ?
#
loop_
_entity_poly.entity_id
_entity_poly.type
_entity_poly.pdbx_seq_one_letter_code
_entity_poly.pdbx_strand_id
1 'polypeptide(L)'
;MTATYRALFCDLRTDQVLDTLPVSGVSIEDYIGKTGTMSGTLTAPDPAAAERIKTAVLPGRTAVWIERDRAVWWGGIIWTVAVSSTARGAPAKADIQAGTFDSYLDHRLLTADLTATGEDQFDIARRLVDFAQSSDGGDIGIRLSRATSGVKRTRKYSRFDLPKIRELLDKLASVQGGFEWRIRCYRDTAGERIKELQLGHPRITTSRGPAEVILDYPGAVTSYTFPYDATTRATHWQSRGATGSTTNRPLISTPLHVTGAIEGGWPRLDGTSDYTSITTKAALDDHAAADLAEAWTRQVIPEITVNLDAAHLTPAILGATIRLRIADVWTSAGFTGRYRVVGFAVRAPERGQAETASLTLDAAAGGDISTDDGS
;
A
#
# COMPACT_ATOMS: atom_id res chain seq x y z
N MET A 1 12.46 -26.98 0.27
CA MET A 1 12.43 -26.94 1.77
C MET A 1 11.33 -25.98 2.16
N THR A 2 10.51 -26.31 3.15
CA THR A 2 9.46 -25.39 3.62
C THR A 2 10.13 -24.21 4.34
N ALA A 3 9.78 -22.98 3.96
CA ALA A 3 10.31 -21.79 4.60
C ALA A 3 9.96 -21.73 6.09
N THR A 4 10.88 -21.24 6.90
CA THR A 4 10.70 -21.12 8.34
C THR A 4 10.27 -19.71 8.72
N TYR A 5 9.05 -19.60 9.25
CA TYR A 5 8.51 -18.33 9.78
C TYR A 5 8.82 -18.19 11.26
N ARG A 6 9.18 -16.99 11.66
CA ARG A 6 9.50 -16.62 13.02
C ARG A 6 8.88 -15.27 13.36
N ALA A 7 8.18 -15.18 14.48
CA ALA A 7 7.66 -13.93 15.01
C ALA A 7 8.50 -13.49 16.21
N LEU A 8 9.08 -12.30 16.13
CA LEU A 8 9.80 -11.65 17.21
C LEU A 8 8.91 -10.56 17.81
N PHE A 9 8.69 -10.61 19.11
CA PHE A 9 7.96 -9.60 19.86
C PHE A 9 8.97 -8.70 20.55
N CYS A 10 8.93 -7.41 20.27
CA CYS A 10 9.93 -6.44 20.72
C CYS A 10 9.26 -5.26 21.43
N ASP A 11 9.96 -4.62 22.33
CA ASP A 11 9.55 -3.31 22.84
C ASP A 11 9.55 -2.30 21.68
N LEU A 12 8.45 -1.56 21.51
CA LEU A 12 8.24 -0.69 20.34
C LEU A 12 9.28 0.44 20.25
N ARG A 13 9.72 0.98 21.40
CA ARG A 13 10.63 2.13 21.47
C ARG A 13 12.09 1.73 21.34
N THR A 14 12.49 0.64 21.95
CA THR A 14 13.91 0.21 22.04
C THR A 14 14.28 -0.85 21.03
N ASP A 15 13.29 -1.49 20.42
CA ASP A 15 13.41 -2.68 19.57
C ASP A 15 14.07 -3.90 20.29
N GLN A 16 14.17 -3.85 21.63
CA GLN A 16 14.67 -4.97 22.42
C GLN A 16 13.70 -6.15 22.29
N VAL A 17 14.23 -7.33 21.99
CA VAL A 17 13.43 -8.55 21.90
C VAL A 17 12.92 -8.92 23.29
N LEU A 18 11.61 -8.99 23.45
CA LEU A 18 10.93 -9.44 24.66
C LEU A 18 10.77 -10.96 24.65
N ASP A 19 10.33 -11.52 23.52
CA ASP A 19 10.17 -12.96 23.36
C ASP A 19 10.10 -13.35 21.87
N THR A 20 10.26 -14.63 21.61
CA THR A 20 9.99 -15.29 20.33
C THR A 20 8.95 -16.35 20.56
N LEU A 21 7.72 -16.10 20.15
CA LEU A 21 6.58 -16.98 20.38
C LEU A 21 6.12 -17.63 19.06
N PRO A 22 5.70 -18.89 19.09
CA PRO A 22 5.12 -19.55 17.92
C PRO A 22 3.75 -18.94 17.63
N VAL A 23 3.57 -18.45 16.41
CA VAL A 23 2.30 -17.91 15.90
C VAL A 23 1.80 -18.84 14.80
N SER A 24 0.55 -19.26 14.88
CA SER A 24 -0.15 -20.02 13.85
C SER A 24 -1.03 -19.10 13.01
N GLY A 25 -1.32 -19.52 11.77
CA GLY A 25 -2.19 -18.77 10.87
C GLY A 25 -1.64 -17.38 10.52
N VAL A 26 -0.31 -17.22 10.41
CA VAL A 26 0.32 -15.94 10.10
C VAL A 26 -0.09 -15.50 8.70
N SER A 27 -0.74 -14.33 8.63
CA SER A 27 -1.02 -13.61 7.39
C SER A 27 -0.44 -12.21 7.49
N ILE A 28 0.31 -11.79 6.49
CA ILE A 28 0.94 -10.47 6.43
C ILE A 28 0.58 -9.78 5.11
N GLU A 29 0.37 -8.49 5.17
CA GLU A 29 0.16 -7.62 4.02
C GLU A 29 1.03 -6.38 4.13
N ASP A 30 1.65 -5.95 3.04
CA ASP A 30 2.40 -4.70 2.98
C ASP A 30 2.13 -3.98 1.66
N TYR A 31 2.05 -2.64 1.70
CA TYR A 31 1.64 -1.80 0.58
C TYR A 31 2.46 -0.52 0.49
N ILE A 32 2.48 0.08 -0.69
CA ILE A 32 2.90 1.46 -0.89
C ILE A 32 1.68 2.37 -0.71
N GLY A 33 1.78 3.38 0.15
CA GLY A 33 0.71 4.37 0.38
C GLY A 33 -0.48 3.89 1.21
N LYS A 34 -0.46 2.66 1.72
CA LYS A 34 -1.53 2.10 2.56
C LYS A 34 -0.90 1.30 3.71
N THR A 35 -1.53 1.36 4.88
CA THR A 35 -1.13 0.52 6.02
C THR A 35 -1.34 -0.96 5.70
N GLY A 36 -0.28 -1.74 5.85
CA GLY A 36 -0.34 -3.18 5.80
C GLY A 36 -0.81 -3.77 7.12
N THR A 37 -1.24 -5.03 7.09
CA THR A 37 -1.78 -5.73 8.26
C THR A 37 -1.04 -7.03 8.54
N MET A 38 -1.10 -7.47 9.78
CA MET A 38 -0.69 -8.81 10.18
C MET A 38 -1.74 -9.39 11.12
N SER A 39 -2.07 -10.65 10.92
CA SER A 39 -2.88 -11.44 11.85
C SER A 39 -2.24 -12.78 12.15
N GLY A 40 -2.58 -13.33 13.30
CA GLY A 40 -2.13 -14.66 13.72
C GLY A 40 -2.65 -15.02 15.11
N THR A 41 -2.48 -16.28 15.49
CA THR A 41 -2.96 -16.81 16.75
C THR A 41 -1.81 -17.36 17.58
N LEU A 42 -1.68 -16.90 18.82
CA LEU A 42 -0.83 -17.48 19.86
C LEU A 42 -1.65 -18.47 20.69
N THR A 43 -1.09 -19.62 20.96
CA THR A 43 -1.75 -20.62 21.81
C THR A 43 -1.01 -20.75 23.13
N ALA A 44 -1.75 -20.63 24.23
CA ALA A 44 -1.26 -20.86 25.58
C ALA A 44 -1.78 -22.24 26.10
N PRO A 45 -0.99 -23.31 26.00
CA PRO A 45 -1.39 -24.62 26.47
C PRO A 45 -1.41 -24.73 28.00
N ASP A 46 -0.68 -23.86 28.68
CA ASP A 46 -0.50 -23.85 30.11
C ASP A 46 -0.35 -22.42 30.67
N PRO A 47 -0.41 -22.24 32.02
CA PRO A 47 -0.28 -20.93 32.65
C PRO A 47 1.07 -20.23 32.37
N ALA A 48 2.17 -20.98 32.24
CA ALA A 48 3.49 -20.39 31.99
C ALA A 48 3.55 -19.77 30.59
N ALA A 49 3.00 -20.44 29.58
CA ALA A 49 2.86 -19.89 28.23
C ALA A 49 1.93 -18.68 28.22
N ALA A 50 0.84 -18.70 28.98
CA ALA A 50 -0.05 -17.56 29.11
C ALA A 50 0.66 -16.34 29.71
N GLU A 51 1.48 -16.48 30.73
CA GLU A 51 2.26 -15.38 31.31
C GLU A 51 3.33 -14.83 30.35
N ARG A 52 3.98 -15.68 29.58
CA ARG A 52 4.90 -15.22 28.52
C ARG A 52 4.17 -14.36 27.49
N ILE A 53 3.00 -14.80 27.02
CA ILE A 53 2.19 -14.04 26.06
C ILE A 53 1.77 -12.68 26.66
N LYS A 54 1.23 -12.67 27.89
CA LYS A 54 0.82 -11.44 28.58
C LYS A 54 1.96 -10.43 28.75
N THR A 55 3.17 -10.93 28.99
CA THR A 55 4.35 -10.07 29.19
C THR A 55 4.89 -9.53 27.88
N ALA A 56 4.92 -10.35 26.83
CA ALA A 56 5.54 -10.01 25.55
C ALA A 56 4.58 -9.30 24.59
N VAL A 57 3.26 -9.46 24.75
CA VAL A 57 2.26 -9.03 23.75
C VAL A 57 1.31 -8.00 24.36
N LEU A 58 1.74 -6.74 24.36
CA LEU A 58 0.96 -5.62 24.89
C LEU A 58 0.53 -4.70 23.74
N PRO A 59 -0.79 -4.56 23.47
CA PRO A 59 -1.30 -3.65 22.43
C PRO A 59 -0.78 -2.23 22.60
N GLY A 60 -0.36 -1.61 21.48
CA GLY A 60 0.20 -0.26 21.44
C GLY A 60 1.63 -0.12 21.99
N ARG A 61 2.19 -1.16 22.61
CA ARG A 61 3.55 -1.16 23.19
C ARG A 61 4.49 -2.17 22.53
N THR A 62 3.96 -3.25 21.96
CA THR A 62 4.77 -4.31 21.36
C THR A 62 4.84 -4.14 19.85
N ALA A 63 6.07 -4.09 19.33
CA ALA A 63 6.36 -4.28 17.92
C ALA A 63 6.45 -5.77 17.60
N VAL A 64 5.94 -6.21 16.46
CA VAL A 64 6.09 -7.55 15.96
C VAL A 64 6.82 -7.54 14.62
N TRP A 65 7.84 -8.40 14.49
CA TRP A 65 8.60 -8.62 13.28
C TRP A 65 8.37 -10.04 12.80
N ILE A 66 8.03 -10.19 11.53
CA ILE A 66 7.90 -11.50 10.88
C ILE A 66 9.12 -11.72 10.01
N GLU A 67 9.86 -12.76 10.34
CA GLU A 67 11.00 -13.23 9.56
C GLU A 67 10.63 -14.51 8.81
N ARG A 68 11.09 -14.60 7.57
CA ARG A 68 11.10 -15.81 6.75
C ARG A 68 12.55 -16.15 6.43
N ASP A 69 13.03 -17.31 6.84
CA ASP A 69 14.41 -17.75 6.67
C ASP A 69 15.44 -16.70 7.11
N ARG A 70 15.20 -16.05 8.26
CA ARG A 70 15.98 -14.97 8.89
C ARG A 70 15.92 -13.62 8.16
N ALA A 71 15.31 -13.51 7.00
CA ALA A 71 15.05 -12.23 6.36
C ALA A 71 13.79 -11.58 6.97
N VAL A 72 13.83 -10.28 7.23
CA VAL A 72 12.64 -9.52 7.65
C VAL A 72 11.70 -9.39 6.47
N TRP A 73 10.49 -9.92 6.63
CA TRP A 73 9.43 -9.84 5.64
C TRP A 73 8.40 -8.79 5.97
N TRP A 74 8.17 -8.57 7.26
CA TRP A 74 7.15 -7.64 7.74
C TRP A 74 7.52 -7.11 9.11
N GLY A 75 7.04 -5.90 9.44
CA GLY A 75 7.18 -5.31 10.77
C GLY A 75 6.08 -4.30 11.05
N GLY A 76 5.59 -4.29 12.30
CA GLY A 76 4.52 -3.40 12.69
C GLY A 76 4.24 -3.40 14.18
N ILE A 77 3.12 -2.80 14.56
CA ILE A 77 2.68 -2.58 15.95
C ILE A 77 1.45 -3.41 16.21
N ILE A 78 1.44 -4.19 17.28
CA ILE A 78 0.25 -4.90 17.74
C ILE A 78 -0.75 -3.90 18.29
N TRP A 79 -1.93 -3.83 17.66
CA TRP A 79 -3.00 -2.93 18.08
C TRP A 79 -4.10 -3.64 18.85
N THR A 80 -4.37 -4.92 18.52
CA THR A 80 -5.41 -5.69 19.19
C THR A 80 -4.95 -7.07 19.56
N VAL A 81 -5.44 -7.55 20.69
CA VAL A 81 -5.29 -8.92 21.18
C VAL A 81 -6.64 -9.39 21.71
N ALA A 82 -7.21 -10.42 21.12
CA ALA A 82 -8.45 -11.03 21.59
C ALA A 82 -8.16 -12.38 22.21
N VAL A 83 -8.39 -12.51 23.51
CA VAL A 83 -8.13 -13.77 24.23
C VAL A 83 -9.42 -14.56 24.39
N SER A 84 -9.38 -15.84 24.03
CA SER A 84 -10.51 -16.76 24.13
C SER A 84 -10.10 -18.11 24.69
N SER A 85 -11.04 -18.80 25.33
CA SER A 85 -10.93 -20.20 25.74
C SER A 85 -12.31 -20.84 25.66
N THR A 86 -12.36 -22.09 25.18
CA THR A 86 -13.64 -22.79 24.92
C THR A 86 -14.17 -23.59 26.12
N ALA A 87 -13.29 -23.97 27.05
CA ALA A 87 -13.68 -24.72 28.24
C ALA A 87 -12.61 -24.60 29.36
N ARG A 88 -12.99 -24.90 30.58
CA ARG A 88 -12.05 -24.97 31.71
C ARG A 88 -10.97 -26.03 31.43
N GLY A 89 -9.71 -25.59 31.44
CA GLY A 89 -8.55 -26.44 31.15
C GLY A 89 -8.22 -26.61 29.65
N ALA A 90 -9.01 -26.01 28.75
CA ALA A 90 -8.62 -25.94 27.37
C ALA A 90 -7.51 -24.88 27.17
N PRO A 91 -6.62 -25.06 26.16
CA PRO A 91 -5.65 -24.04 25.80
C PRO A 91 -6.33 -22.70 25.51
N ALA A 92 -5.80 -21.62 26.07
CA ALA A 92 -6.24 -20.27 25.67
C ALA A 92 -5.61 -19.90 24.33
N LYS A 93 -6.38 -19.14 23.52
CA LYS A 93 -5.91 -18.56 22.26
C LYS A 93 -5.90 -17.05 22.38
N ALA A 94 -4.86 -16.42 21.87
CA ALA A 94 -4.75 -14.99 21.75
C ALA A 94 -4.60 -14.64 20.26
N ASP A 95 -5.68 -14.16 19.66
CA ASP A 95 -5.68 -13.68 18.28
C ASP A 95 -5.13 -12.27 18.27
N ILE A 96 -4.04 -12.06 17.52
CA ILE A 96 -3.33 -10.80 17.42
C ILE A 96 -3.59 -10.15 16.08
N GLN A 97 -3.74 -8.83 16.09
CA GLN A 97 -3.75 -8.01 14.87
C GLN A 97 -2.77 -6.85 15.02
N ALA A 98 -2.00 -6.63 13.97
CA ALA A 98 -0.99 -5.59 13.92
C ALA A 98 -1.10 -4.79 12.62
N GLY A 99 -0.70 -3.52 12.67
CA GLY A 99 -0.54 -2.65 11.50
C GLY A 99 0.95 -2.35 11.27
N THR A 100 1.36 -2.15 10.02
CA THR A 100 2.73 -1.68 9.70
C THR A 100 3.08 -0.41 10.48
N PHE A 101 4.36 -0.10 10.66
CA PHE A 101 4.81 0.99 11.55
C PHE A 101 4.27 2.37 11.16
N ASP A 102 3.84 2.57 9.92
CA ASP A 102 3.16 3.79 9.48
C ASP A 102 1.84 4.05 10.21
N SER A 103 1.16 2.98 10.72
CA SER A 103 -0.03 3.10 11.55
C SER A 103 0.19 3.91 12.84
N TYR A 104 1.43 4.00 13.33
CA TYR A 104 1.78 4.87 14.44
C TYR A 104 1.45 6.34 14.17
N LEU A 105 1.63 6.79 12.94
CA LEU A 105 1.41 8.19 12.56
C LEU A 105 -0.07 8.60 12.60
N ASP A 106 -1.00 7.64 12.64
CA ASP A 106 -2.42 7.87 12.91
C ASP A 106 -2.73 8.23 14.37
N HIS A 107 -1.80 7.89 15.27
CA HIS A 107 -1.88 8.19 16.69
C HIS A 107 -1.03 9.40 17.09
N ARG A 108 -0.45 10.11 16.12
CA ARG A 108 0.37 11.31 16.33
C ARG A 108 -0.32 12.54 15.76
N LEU A 109 -0.51 13.56 16.60
CA LEU A 109 -1.09 14.85 16.19
C LEU A 109 0.01 15.90 16.04
N LEU A 110 -0.17 16.80 15.09
CA LEU A 110 0.67 18.00 14.99
C LEU A 110 0.19 19.02 16.03
N THR A 111 0.96 19.19 17.10
CA THR A 111 0.64 20.08 18.24
C THR A 111 1.40 21.40 18.21
N ALA A 112 2.20 21.65 17.17
CA ALA A 112 2.88 22.90 16.90
C ALA A 112 2.67 23.32 15.45
N ASP A 113 2.71 24.63 15.17
CA ASP A 113 2.61 25.12 13.80
C ASP A 113 3.85 24.72 13.00
N LEU A 114 3.67 24.22 11.78
CA LEU A 114 4.75 23.87 10.87
C LEU A 114 4.59 24.67 9.57
N THR A 115 5.59 25.49 9.27
CA THR A 115 5.66 26.24 8.02
C THR A 115 6.87 25.77 7.22
N ALA A 116 6.66 25.53 5.93
CA ALA A 116 7.67 25.24 4.94
C ALA A 116 7.49 26.21 3.76
N THR A 117 8.57 26.87 3.32
CA THR A 117 8.53 27.83 2.24
C THR A 117 9.58 27.48 1.20
N GLY A 118 9.16 26.98 0.04
CA GLY A 118 10.07 26.57 -1.01
C GLY A 118 11.01 25.42 -0.63
N GLU A 119 10.62 24.58 0.32
CA GLU A 119 11.37 23.39 0.76
C GLU A 119 11.10 22.18 -0.13
N ASP A 120 12.08 21.27 -0.23
CA ASP A 120 11.87 19.99 -0.91
C ASP A 120 10.75 19.22 -0.21
N GLN A 121 9.82 18.63 -0.99
CA GLN A 121 8.66 17.92 -0.41
C GLN A 121 9.07 16.73 0.47
N PHE A 122 10.24 16.12 0.22
CA PHE A 122 10.78 15.06 1.09
C PHE A 122 11.29 15.62 2.42
N ASP A 123 11.84 16.86 2.44
CA ASP A 123 12.21 17.51 3.69
C ASP A 123 10.98 17.82 4.53
N ILE A 124 9.90 18.26 3.92
CA ILE A 124 8.63 18.49 4.62
C ILE A 124 8.10 17.16 5.20
N ALA A 125 8.13 16.08 4.43
CA ALA A 125 7.71 14.76 4.89
C ALA A 125 8.57 14.29 6.08
N ARG A 126 9.90 14.44 6.01
CA ARG A 126 10.81 14.11 7.12
C ARG A 126 10.52 14.93 8.38
N ARG A 127 10.28 16.24 8.24
CA ARG A 127 9.93 17.11 9.37
C ARG A 127 8.64 16.68 10.07
N LEU A 128 7.65 16.18 9.33
CA LEU A 128 6.42 15.65 9.90
C LEU A 128 6.67 14.36 10.71
N VAL A 129 7.47 13.44 10.19
CA VAL A 129 7.81 12.20 10.91
C VAL A 129 8.76 12.49 12.08
N ASP A 130 9.73 13.37 11.92
CA ASP A 130 10.62 13.81 12.98
C ASP A 130 9.83 14.47 14.12
N PHE A 131 8.86 15.33 13.80
CA PHE A 131 7.95 15.89 14.77
C PHE A 131 7.19 14.82 15.57
N ALA A 132 6.72 13.76 14.89
CA ALA A 132 6.05 12.65 15.55
C ALA A 132 6.97 11.95 16.56
N GLN A 133 8.28 11.87 16.30
CA GLN A 133 9.26 11.18 17.12
C GLN A 133 9.91 12.07 18.20
N SER A 134 9.96 13.39 18.01
CA SER A 134 10.71 14.33 18.87
C SER A 134 10.10 14.55 20.25
N SER A 135 8.83 14.24 20.47
CA SER A 135 8.19 14.39 21.77
C SER A 135 8.56 13.24 22.71
N ASP A 136 8.48 13.48 24.03
CA ASP A 136 8.73 12.45 25.03
C ASP A 136 7.85 11.21 24.78
N GLY A 137 8.48 10.03 24.74
CA GLY A 137 7.83 8.77 24.39
C GLY A 137 7.47 8.63 22.91
N GLY A 138 7.73 9.61 22.07
CA GLY A 138 7.32 9.62 20.67
C GLY A 138 8.25 8.85 19.72
N ASP A 139 9.51 8.68 20.09
CA ASP A 139 10.47 7.99 19.26
C ASP A 139 10.25 6.47 19.28
N ILE A 140 9.97 5.91 18.11
CA ILE A 140 9.86 4.47 17.86
C ILE A 140 10.97 3.95 16.92
N GLY A 141 11.98 4.78 16.65
CA GLY A 141 13.15 4.41 15.86
C GLY A 141 12.93 4.39 14.34
N ILE A 142 12.03 5.23 13.78
CA ILE A 142 11.90 5.38 12.33
C ILE A 142 13.09 6.19 11.82
N ARG A 143 13.93 5.57 11.00
CA ARG A 143 15.03 6.24 10.31
C ARG A 143 14.51 7.09 9.15
N LEU A 144 15.07 8.30 8.99
CA LEU A 144 14.72 9.22 7.92
C LEU A 144 15.72 9.09 6.78
N SER A 145 15.27 8.76 5.57
CA SER A 145 16.12 8.70 4.40
C SER A 145 16.64 10.10 4.03
N ARG A 146 17.79 10.19 3.32
CA ARG A 146 18.39 11.46 2.88
C ARG A 146 18.10 11.80 1.42
N ALA A 147 17.24 11.04 0.75
CA ALA A 147 16.87 11.29 -0.63
C ALA A 147 16.22 12.67 -0.81
N THR A 148 16.31 13.25 -1.98
CA THR A 148 15.64 14.50 -2.39
C THR A 148 14.73 14.23 -3.56
N SER A 149 13.61 14.95 -3.63
CA SER A 149 12.67 14.84 -4.76
C SER A 149 12.98 15.80 -5.89
N GLY A 150 13.68 16.91 -5.60
CA GLY A 150 13.86 18.05 -6.51
C GLY A 150 12.60 18.93 -6.65
N VAL A 151 11.48 18.56 -6.03
CA VAL A 151 10.22 19.31 -6.10
C VAL A 151 10.04 20.14 -4.83
N LYS A 152 9.95 21.46 -5.01
CA LYS A 152 9.76 22.41 -3.90
C LYS A 152 8.29 22.67 -3.64
N ARG A 153 7.94 22.78 -2.35
CA ARG A 153 6.58 23.08 -1.88
C ARG A 153 6.57 24.18 -0.83
N THR A 154 5.47 24.91 -0.77
CA THR A 154 5.13 25.78 0.35
C THR A 154 3.92 25.22 1.05
N ARG A 155 4.04 24.98 2.35
CA ARG A 155 2.97 24.41 3.19
C ARG A 155 2.91 25.15 4.54
N LYS A 156 1.69 25.29 5.03
CA LYS A 156 1.43 25.77 6.41
C LYS A 156 0.45 24.80 7.04
N TYR A 157 0.84 24.24 8.14
CA TYR A 157 0.01 23.35 8.95
C TYR A 157 -0.20 23.98 10.31
N SER A 158 -1.45 24.12 10.72
CA SER A 158 -1.82 24.75 11.97
C SER A 158 -2.03 23.70 13.06
N ARG A 159 -1.47 23.97 14.24
CA ARG A 159 -1.72 23.16 15.44
C ARG A 159 -3.18 23.20 15.91
N PHE A 160 -3.91 24.24 15.57
CA PHE A 160 -5.30 24.39 16.01
C PHE A 160 -6.26 23.43 15.30
N ASP A 161 -5.84 22.87 14.17
CA ASP A 161 -6.61 21.85 13.45
C ASP A 161 -6.38 20.44 14.03
N LEU A 162 -5.37 20.26 14.91
CA LEU A 162 -4.93 18.99 15.49
C LEU A 162 -4.86 17.86 14.47
N PRO A 163 -4.26 18.09 13.30
CA PRO A 163 -4.27 17.09 12.24
C PRO A 163 -3.36 15.92 12.59
N LYS A 164 -3.73 14.72 12.15
CA LYS A 164 -2.86 13.56 12.26
C LYS A 164 -1.67 13.69 11.32
N ILE A 165 -0.49 13.28 11.77
CA ILE A 165 0.73 13.33 10.97
C ILE A 165 0.58 12.49 9.70
N ARG A 166 -0.06 11.31 9.77
CA ARG A 166 -0.36 10.49 8.60
C ARG A 166 -1.17 11.25 7.56
N GLU A 167 -2.24 11.89 7.97
CA GLU A 167 -3.12 12.66 7.09
C GLU A 167 -2.38 13.78 6.36
N LEU A 168 -1.45 14.45 7.06
CA LEU A 168 -0.61 15.49 6.46
C LEU A 168 0.37 14.93 5.44
N LEU A 169 0.97 13.77 5.71
CA LEU A 169 1.82 13.06 4.75
C LEU A 169 1.05 12.64 3.50
N ASP A 170 -0.13 12.03 3.69
CA ASP A 170 -0.98 11.59 2.58
C ASP A 170 -1.44 12.77 1.72
N LYS A 171 -1.86 13.88 2.34
CA LYS A 171 -2.21 15.12 1.64
C LYS A 171 -1.02 15.76 0.92
N LEU A 172 0.19 15.69 1.49
CA LEU A 172 1.40 16.18 0.84
C LEU A 172 1.80 15.32 -0.35
N ALA A 173 1.64 14.00 -0.23
CA ALA A 173 1.99 13.01 -1.25
C ALA A 173 1.03 12.99 -2.44
N SER A 174 -0.28 13.19 -2.21
CA SER A 174 -1.34 13.04 -3.21
C SER A 174 -1.52 14.21 -4.18
N VAL A 175 -0.76 15.31 -4.04
CA VAL A 175 -0.88 16.47 -4.93
C VAL A 175 -0.19 16.21 -6.28
N GLN A 176 -0.54 16.99 -7.31
CA GLN A 176 0.12 16.93 -8.62
C GLN A 176 1.65 17.09 -8.45
N GLY A 177 2.44 16.16 -9.03
CA GLY A 177 3.88 16.09 -8.82
C GLY A 177 4.26 15.69 -7.39
N GLY A 178 3.37 15.02 -6.68
CA GLY A 178 3.62 14.47 -5.35
C GLY A 178 4.54 13.26 -5.39
N PHE A 179 4.49 12.45 -4.36
CA PHE A 179 5.43 11.35 -4.18
C PHE A 179 4.75 10.16 -3.51
N GLU A 180 5.38 9.01 -3.53
CA GLU A 180 4.97 7.85 -2.75
C GLU A 180 5.82 7.72 -1.49
N TRP A 181 5.21 7.15 -0.45
CA TRP A 181 5.90 6.89 0.80
C TRP A 181 5.42 5.60 1.48
N ARG A 182 6.29 5.01 2.31
CA ARG A 182 5.99 3.90 3.22
C ARG A 182 7.06 3.82 4.33
N ILE A 183 6.81 3.06 5.38
CA ILE A 183 7.84 2.65 6.33
C ILE A 183 8.33 1.26 5.91
N ARG A 184 9.51 1.22 5.31
CA ARG A 184 10.16 -0.02 4.87
C ARG A 184 10.81 -0.72 6.05
N CYS A 185 10.62 -2.04 6.14
CA CYS A 185 11.23 -2.91 7.13
C CYS A 185 12.26 -3.83 6.49
N TYR A 186 13.48 -3.88 7.07
CA TYR A 186 14.55 -4.75 6.56
C TYR A 186 15.64 -4.96 7.63
N ARG A 187 16.60 -5.85 7.36
CA ARG A 187 17.86 -5.91 8.11
C ARG A 187 18.95 -5.17 7.34
N ASP A 188 19.72 -4.38 8.03
CA ASP A 188 20.91 -3.76 7.46
C ASP A 188 22.10 -4.75 7.41
N THR A 189 23.26 -4.27 6.92
CA THR A 189 24.47 -5.07 6.81
C THR A 189 25.08 -5.47 8.16
N ALA A 190 24.74 -4.77 9.24
CA ALA A 190 25.11 -5.12 10.61
C ALA A 190 24.14 -6.16 11.23
N GLY A 191 23.06 -6.51 10.54
CA GLY A 191 22.03 -7.42 11.01
C GLY A 191 20.95 -6.77 11.89
N GLU A 192 20.98 -5.45 12.03
CA GLU A 192 19.97 -4.71 12.78
C GLU A 192 18.66 -4.59 12.02
N ARG A 193 17.54 -4.66 12.73
CA ARG A 193 16.20 -4.43 12.17
C ARG A 193 15.97 -2.94 11.99
N ILE A 194 15.59 -2.55 10.79
CA ILE A 194 15.43 -1.15 10.41
C ILE A 194 13.99 -0.88 10.04
N LYS A 195 13.46 0.23 10.56
CA LYS A 195 12.24 0.92 10.13
C LYS A 195 12.68 2.19 9.43
N GLU A 196 12.47 2.31 8.13
CA GLU A 196 12.95 3.47 7.36
C GLU A 196 11.79 4.13 6.61
N LEU A 197 11.67 5.45 6.77
CA LEU A 197 10.80 6.26 5.90
C LEU A 197 11.38 6.23 4.49
N GLN A 198 10.79 5.41 3.62
CA GLN A 198 11.12 5.35 2.20
C GLN A 198 10.23 6.32 1.44
N LEU A 199 10.86 7.20 0.65
CA LEU A 199 10.21 8.20 -0.20
C LEU A 199 10.63 7.98 -1.64
N GLY A 200 9.73 8.12 -2.60
CA GLY A 200 10.03 7.98 -4.02
C GLY A 200 9.25 9.01 -4.87
N HIS A 201 9.94 9.75 -5.73
CA HIS A 201 9.33 10.73 -6.61
C HIS A 201 9.57 10.38 -8.08
N PRO A 202 8.52 10.38 -8.92
CA PRO A 202 7.10 10.44 -8.55
C PRO A 202 6.63 9.17 -7.83
N ARG A 203 7.37 8.06 -7.94
CA ARG A 203 7.04 6.74 -7.42
C ARG A 203 8.24 6.10 -6.72
N ILE A 204 7.98 5.24 -5.76
CA ILE A 204 9.00 4.35 -5.19
C ILE A 204 9.38 3.34 -6.26
N THR A 205 10.65 3.31 -6.63
CA THR A 205 11.23 2.34 -7.56
C THR A 205 12.31 1.53 -6.85
N THR A 206 12.49 0.28 -7.23
CA THR A 206 13.63 -0.49 -6.77
C THR A 206 14.83 -0.07 -7.60
N SER A 207 15.74 0.69 -7.00
CA SER A 207 16.91 1.30 -7.67
C SER A 207 18.05 0.32 -8.00
N ARG A 208 17.87 -0.97 -7.79
CA ARG A 208 18.83 -2.00 -8.21
C ARG A 208 18.12 -2.92 -9.18
N GLY A 209 18.29 -2.62 -10.47
CA GLY A 209 17.86 -3.50 -11.52
C GLY A 209 18.58 -4.84 -11.45
N PRO A 210 17.93 -5.90 -10.98
CA PRO A 210 18.15 -7.18 -11.60
C PRO A 210 17.33 -7.24 -12.87
N ALA A 211 17.64 -8.24 -13.69
CA ALA A 211 16.77 -8.65 -14.75
C ALA A 211 15.31 -8.57 -14.32
N GLU A 212 14.47 -7.99 -15.18
CA GLU A 212 13.03 -7.89 -15.00
C GLU A 212 12.46 -9.20 -14.42
N VAL A 213 11.70 -9.10 -13.33
CA VAL A 213 11.08 -10.29 -12.74
C VAL A 213 9.99 -10.75 -13.68
N ILE A 214 10.15 -11.97 -14.21
CA ILE A 214 9.17 -12.58 -15.11
C ILE A 214 8.34 -13.57 -14.30
N LEU A 215 7.03 -13.45 -14.38
CA LEU A 215 6.07 -14.33 -13.73
C LEU A 215 5.20 -15.01 -14.81
N ASP A 216 5.30 -16.33 -14.89
CA ASP A 216 4.62 -17.13 -15.90
C ASP A 216 3.42 -17.87 -15.33
N TYR A 217 2.33 -17.91 -16.09
CA TYR A 217 1.21 -18.82 -15.90
C TYR A 217 0.99 -19.69 -17.16
N PRO A 218 0.99 -21.01 -17.04
CA PRO A 218 1.29 -21.78 -15.83
C PRO A 218 2.77 -21.70 -15.42
N GLY A 219 3.03 -21.72 -14.12
CA GLY A 219 4.38 -21.65 -13.58
C GLY A 219 4.42 -21.07 -12.17
N ALA A 220 5.20 -20.00 -11.97
CA ALA A 220 5.28 -19.32 -10.68
C ALA A 220 3.93 -18.68 -10.28
N VAL A 221 3.15 -18.20 -11.23
CA VAL A 221 1.76 -17.79 -11.02
C VAL A 221 0.90 -19.03 -10.89
N THR A 222 0.14 -19.14 -9.80
CA THR A 222 -0.78 -20.25 -9.52
C THR A 222 -2.22 -19.95 -9.89
N SER A 223 -2.58 -18.67 -9.84
CA SER A 223 -3.88 -18.18 -10.31
C SER A 223 -3.81 -16.72 -10.70
N TYR A 224 -4.70 -16.32 -11.59
CA TYR A 224 -4.89 -14.93 -11.97
C TYR A 224 -6.37 -14.63 -12.17
N THR A 225 -6.74 -13.35 -12.04
CA THR A 225 -8.07 -12.83 -12.35
C THR A 225 -7.92 -11.53 -13.11
N PHE A 226 -8.55 -11.40 -14.29
CA PHE A 226 -8.71 -10.12 -14.97
C PHE A 226 -10.10 -9.56 -14.62
N PRO A 227 -10.18 -8.50 -13.78
CA PRO A 227 -11.45 -7.89 -13.41
C PRO A 227 -11.95 -6.97 -14.53
N TYR A 228 -12.66 -7.51 -15.52
CA TYR A 228 -13.32 -6.70 -16.54
C TYR A 228 -14.55 -6.02 -15.92
N ASP A 229 -14.38 -4.79 -15.47
CA ASP A 229 -15.42 -3.99 -14.81
C ASP A 229 -15.73 -2.75 -15.66
N ALA A 230 -16.98 -2.62 -16.07
CA ALA A 230 -17.50 -1.47 -16.80
C ALA A 230 -18.47 -0.60 -15.98
N THR A 231 -18.60 -0.83 -14.69
CA THR A 231 -19.55 -0.08 -13.82
C THR A 231 -19.26 1.41 -13.77
N THR A 232 -17.99 1.81 -13.96
CA THR A 232 -17.56 3.21 -14.00
C THR A 232 -17.17 3.67 -15.41
N ARG A 233 -17.38 2.83 -16.44
CA ARG A 233 -17.10 3.21 -17.83
C ARG A 233 -18.08 4.25 -18.31
N ALA A 234 -17.60 5.26 -19.05
CA ALA A 234 -18.43 6.27 -19.64
C ALA A 234 -18.05 6.50 -21.10
N THR A 235 -19.07 6.72 -21.96
CA THR A 235 -18.93 7.16 -23.35
C THR A 235 -19.23 8.64 -23.51
N HIS A 236 -19.90 9.25 -22.54
CA HIS A 236 -20.24 10.66 -22.47
C HIS A 236 -19.89 11.20 -21.07
N TRP A 237 -19.43 12.45 -21.02
CA TRP A 237 -19.05 13.07 -19.75
C TRP A 237 -19.41 14.53 -19.70
N GLN A 238 -19.86 14.96 -18.51
CA GLN A 238 -20.08 16.37 -18.22
C GLN A 238 -19.86 16.64 -16.73
N SER A 239 -18.99 17.60 -16.42
CA SER A 239 -18.61 17.93 -15.04
C SER A 239 -19.28 19.21 -14.55
N ARG A 240 -19.46 19.29 -13.21
CA ARG A 240 -19.96 20.49 -12.53
C ARG A 240 -18.84 21.20 -11.81
N GLY A 241 -18.80 22.52 -11.92
CA GLY A 241 -17.86 23.40 -11.23
C GLY A 241 -18.49 24.16 -10.07
N ALA A 242 -17.84 25.25 -9.67
CA ALA A 242 -18.32 26.15 -8.61
C ALA A 242 -19.69 26.73 -8.94
N THR A 243 -20.50 26.91 -7.90
CA THR A 243 -21.79 27.61 -8.02
C THR A 243 -21.55 29.11 -8.06
N GLY A 244 -22.05 29.76 -9.10
CA GLY A 244 -21.95 31.22 -9.26
C GLY A 244 -22.80 31.96 -8.21
N SER A 245 -22.20 32.92 -7.54
CA SER A 245 -22.87 33.70 -6.48
C SER A 245 -24.07 34.51 -6.97
N THR A 246 -24.08 34.90 -8.24
CA THR A 246 -25.13 35.73 -8.83
C THR A 246 -26.28 34.91 -9.44
N THR A 247 -25.96 33.74 -10.00
CA THR A 247 -26.95 32.90 -10.71
C THR A 247 -27.49 31.77 -9.87
N ASN A 248 -26.85 31.45 -8.76
CA ASN A 248 -27.09 30.29 -7.93
C ASN A 248 -27.12 28.96 -8.73
N ARG A 249 -26.38 28.91 -9.84
CA ARG A 249 -26.24 27.74 -10.71
C ARG A 249 -24.78 27.32 -10.79
N PRO A 250 -24.49 26.00 -10.77
CA PRO A 250 -23.13 25.53 -10.96
C PRO A 250 -22.66 25.78 -12.38
N LEU A 251 -21.36 26.03 -12.53
CA LEU A 251 -20.70 25.99 -13.83
C LEU A 251 -20.78 24.57 -14.39
N ILE A 252 -21.04 24.43 -15.68
CA ILE A 252 -21.15 23.13 -16.35
C ILE A 252 -20.11 23.07 -17.47
N SER A 253 -19.38 21.97 -17.60
CA SER A 253 -18.43 21.74 -18.68
C SER A 253 -19.12 21.58 -20.03
N THR A 254 -18.36 21.70 -21.11
CA THR A 254 -18.82 21.26 -22.43
C THR A 254 -19.12 19.76 -22.38
N PRO A 255 -20.25 19.29 -22.94
CA PRO A 255 -20.50 17.86 -23.08
C PRO A 255 -19.42 17.22 -23.96
N LEU A 256 -18.80 16.16 -23.46
CA LEU A 256 -17.78 15.39 -24.18
C LEU A 256 -18.29 13.99 -24.49
N HIS A 257 -17.76 13.38 -25.54
CA HIS A 257 -18.05 12.00 -25.90
C HIS A 257 -16.83 11.34 -26.53
N VAL A 258 -16.77 10.02 -26.41
CA VAL A 258 -15.75 9.18 -27.07
C VAL A 258 -16.14 9.02 -28.54
N THR A 259 -15.30 9.52 -29.43
CA THR A 259 -15.53 9.42 -30.88
C THR A 259 -15.53 7.94 -31.31
N GLY A 260 -16.53 7.53 -32.10
CA GLY A 260 -16.64 6.17 -32.62
C GLY A 260 -17.18 5.14 -31.62
N ALA A 261 -17.45 5.48 -30.35
CA ALA A 261 -17.94 4.52 -29.38
C ALA A 261 -19.32 3.96 -29.73
N ILE A 262 -20.25 4.82 -30.13
CA ILE A 262 -21.63 4.43 -30.50
C ILE A 262 -21.61 3.60 -31.77
N GLU A 263 -20.84 4.02 -32.78
CA GLU A 263 -20.66 3.30 -34.05
C GLU A 263 -19.99 1.94 -33.81
N GLY A 264 -19.11 1.84 -32.80
CA GLY A 264 -18.50 0.60 -32.35
C GLY A 264 -19.42 -0.31 -31.51
N GLY A 265 -20.71 0.06 -31.40
CA GLY A 265 -21.72 -0.76 -30.70
C GLY A 265 -21.83 -0.52 -29.19
N TRP A 266 -21.11 0.46 -28.64
CA TRP A 266 -21.26 0.81 -27.23
C TRP A 266 -22.54 1.59 -26.96
N PRO A 267 -23.28 1.30 -25.89
CA PRO A 267 -24.40 2.13 -25.48
C PRO A 267 -23.91 3.48 -24.96
N ARG A 268 -24.80 4.46 -24.95
CA ARG A 268 -24.53 5.70 -24.24
C ARG A 268 -24.46 5.45 -22.74
N LEU A 269 -23.31 5.74 -22.13
CA LEU A 269 -23.03 5.67 -20.71
C LEU A 269 -22.59 7.07 -20.27
N ASP A 270 -23.40 7.72 -19.44
CA ASP A 270 -23.13 9.09 -18.99
C ASP A 270 -22.33 9.06 -17.67
N GLY A 271 -21.23 9.77 -17.61
CA GLY A 271 -20.42 10.03 -16.42
C GLY A 271 -20.46 11.51 -16.02
N THR A 272 -20.19 11.78 -14.75
CA THR A 272 -20.13 13.13 -14.19
C THR A 272 -19.16 13.20 -13.02
N SER A 273 -18.60 14.39 -12.79
CA SER A 273 -17.75 14.72 -11.64
C SER A 273 -18.06 16.12 -11.13
N ASP A 274 -17.76 16.35 -9.85
CA ASP A 274 -17.99 17.61 -9.15
C ASP A 274 -16.66 18.27 -8.74
N TYR A 275 -16.41 19.49 -9.26
CA TYR A 275 -15.25 20.31 -8.98
C TYR A 275 -15.68 21.66 -8.40
N THR A 276 -16.18 21.65 -7.16
CA THR A 276 -16.81 22.82 -6.51
C THR A 276 -15.90 24.04 -6.34
N SER A 277 -14.59 23.87 -6.48
CA SER A 277 -13.59 24.95 -6.42
C SER A 277 -13.23 25.55 -7.79
N ILE A 278 -13.62 24.91 -8.90
CA ILE A 278 -13.29 25.39 -10.24
C ILE A 278 -14.31 26.42 -10.71
N THR A 279 -13.82 27.65 -10.97
CA THR A 279 -14.63 28.80 -11.36
C THR A 279 -14.53 29.15 -12.84
N THR A 280 -13.64 28.52 -13.61
CA THR A 280 -13.47 28.80 -15.05
C THR A 280 -13.89 27.59 -15.88
N LYS A 281 -14.59 27.89 -16.99
CA LYS A 281 -15.09 26.85 -17.90
C LYS A 281 -13.96 26.07 -18.56
N ALA A 282 -12.88 26.72 -18.96
CA ALA A 282 -11.74 26.04 -19.60
C ALA A 282 -11.09 24.99 -18.68
N ALA A 283 -10.81 25.36 -17.41
CA ALA A 283 -10.25 24.40 -16.46
C ALA A 283 -11.23 23.24 -16.18
N LEU A 284 -12.54 23.50 -16.14
CA LEU A 284 -13.55 22.47 -15.95
C LEU A 284 -13.65 21.53 -17.16
N ASP A 285 -13.52 22.06 -18.37
CA ASP A 285 -13.50 21.27 -19.61
C ASP A 285 -12.25 20.37 -19.66
N ASP A 286 -11.07 20.85 -19.22
CA ASP A 286 -9.84 20.06 -19.15
C ASP A 286 -9.98 18.88 -18.16
N HIS A 287 -10.60 19.13 -16.99
CA HIS A 287 -10.88 18.07 -16.03
C HIS A 287 -11.88 17.05 -16.58
N ALA A 288 -12.96 17.51 -17.21
CA ALA A 288 -13.95 16.63 -17.82
C ALA A 288 -13.34 15.73 -18.91
N ALA A 289 -12.40 16.27 -19.70
CA ALA A 289 -11.69 15.49 -20.71
C ALA A 289 -10.79 14.43 -20.10
N ALA A 290 -10.08 14.75 -19.02
CA ALA A 290 -9.25 13.79 -18.28
C ALA A 290 -10.09 12.68 -17.66
N ASP A 291 -11.22 13.03 -17.02
CA ASP A 291 -12.14 12.08 -16.41
C ASP A 291 -12.74 11.11 -17.45
N LEU A 292 -13.17 11.64 -18.61
CA LEU A 292 -13.69 10.81 -19.70
C LEU A 292 -12.61 9.85 -20.22
N ALA A 293 -11.39 10.36 -20.44
CA ALA A 293 -10.28 9.54 -20.89
C ALA A 293 -9.97 8.42 -19.87
N GLU A 294 -9.94 8.71 -18.59
CA GLU A 294 -9.75 7.73 -17.55
C GLU A 294 -10.89 6.67 -17.51
N ALA A 295 -12.15 7.15 -17.54
CA ALA A 295 -13.32 6.26 -17.51
C ALA A 295 -13.40 5.35 -18.75
N TRP A 296 -12.94 5.82 -19.90
CA TRP A 296 -12.94 5.04 -21.14
C TRP A 296 -11.78 4.09 -21.26
N THR A 297 -10.55 4.55 -20.95
CA THR A 297 -9.30 3.80 -21.16
C THR A 297 -8.88 2.98 -19.94
N ARG A 298 -9.76 2.78 -18.96
CA ARG A 298 -9.43 2.09 -17.73
C ARG A 298 -8.76 0.75 -17.99
N GLN A 299 -7.51 0.69 -17.62
CA GLN A 299 -6.66 -0.45 -17.82
C GLN A 299 -7.11 -1.59 -16.91
N VAL A 300 -7.28 -2.80 -17.46
CA VAL A 300 -7.54 -3.98 -16.65
C VAL A 300 -6.25 -4.40 -15.95
N ILE A 301 -6.22 -4.25 -14.64
CA ILE A 301 -5.08 -4.65 -13.82
C ILE A 301 -5.38 -6.03 -13.23
N PRO A 302 -4.60 -7.05 -13.56
CA PRO A 302 -4.85 -8.40 -13.06
C PRO A 302 -4.51 -8.53 -11.58
N GLU A 303 -5.27 -9.34 -10.89
CA GLU A 303 -4.92 -9.89 -9.59
C GLU A 303 -4.19 -11.21 -9.81
N ILE A 304 -3.04 -11.40 -9.19
CA ILE A 304 -2.27 -12.64 -9.34
C ILE A 304 -1.88 -13.24 -7.99
N THR A 305 -1.91 -14.56 -7.93
CA THR A 305 -1.35 -15.33 -6.81
C THR A 305 -0.15 -16.13 -7.33
N VAL A 306 0.94 -16.07 -6.59
CA VAL A 306 2.20 -16.73 -6.93
C VAL A 306 2.62 -17.74 -5.86
N ASN A 307 3.29 -18.79 -6.28
CA ASN A 307 4.05 -19.65 -5.38
C ASN A 307 5.37 -18.95 -5.05
N LEU A 308 5.61 -18.65 -3.76
CA LEU A 308 6.76 -17.87 -3.32
C LEU A 308 8.10 -18.55 -3.60
N ASP A 309 8.18 -19.87 -3.43
CA ASP A 309 9.40 -20.62 -3.68
C ASP A 309 9.77 -20.64 -5.16
N ALA A 310 8.75 -20.79 -6.05
CA ALA A 310 8.97 -20.78 -7.50
C ALA A 310 9.26 -19.38 -8.04
N ALA A 311 8.65 -18.36 -7.46
CA ALA A 311 8.82 -16.96 -7.88
C ALA A 311 10.07 -16.29 -7.31
N HIS A 312 10.70 -16.86 -6.29
CA HIS A 312 11.86 -16.31 -5.57
C HIS A 312 11.69 -14.85 -5.12
N LEU A 313 10.47 -14.49 -4.73
CA LEU A 313 10.15 -13.12 -4.33
C LEU A 313 10.63 -12.81 -2.92
N THR A 314 10.89 -11.53 -2.69
CA THR A 314 11.18 -10.95 -1.39
C THR A 314 10.37 -9.65 -1.22
N PRO A 315 10.25 -9.08 -0.01
CA PRO A 315 9.57 -7.79 0.19
C PRO A 315 10.14 -6.62 -0.63
N ALA A 316 11.34 -6.76 -1.18
CA ALA A 316 11.93 -5.78 -2.09
C ALA A 316 11.21 -5.70 -3.45
N ILE A 317 10.25 -6.59 -3.71
CA ILE A 317 9.40 -6.52 -4.92
C ILE A 317 8.50 -5.28 -4.94
N LEU A 318 8.19 -4.69 -3.76
CA LEU A 318 7.37 -3.47 -3.70
C LEU A 318 8.06 -2.31 -4.43
N GLY A 319 7.37 -1.76 -5.43
CA GLY A 319 7.86 -0.74 -6.33
C GLY A 319 8.60 -1.28 -7.57
N ALA A 320 8.82 -2.60 -7.67
CA ALA A 320 9.42 -3.21 -8.86
C ALA A 320 8.40 -3.35 -9.99
N THR A 321 8.88 -3.32 -11.22
CA THR A 321 8.12 -3.71 -12.41
C THR A 321 8.33 -5.20 -12.68
N ILE A 322 7.24 -5.92 -12.91
CA ILE A 322 7.24 -7.31 -13.31
C ILE A 322 6.72 -7.44 -14.75
N ARG A 323 7.14 -8.50 -15.43
CA ARG A 323 6.53 -8.96 -16.66
C ARG A 323 5.69 -10.18 -16.37
N LEU A 324 4.36 -10.07 -16.57
CA LEU A 324 3.42 -11.16 -16.46
C LEU A 324 3.20 -11.78 -17.82
N ARG A 325 3.37 -13.11 -17.93
CA ARG A 325 3.06 -13.87 -19.13
C ARG A 325 2.03 -14.94 -18.79
N ILE A 326 0.96 -15.01 -19.58
CA ILE A 326 -0.12 -15.97 -19.39
C ILE A 326 -0.37 -16.68 -20.73
N ALA A 327 -0.43 -18.01 -20.67
CA ALA A 327 -0.78 -18.82 -21.83
C ALA A 327 -1.71 -19.95 -21.38
N ASP A 328 -2.99 -19.85 -21.76
CA ASP A 328 -4.02 -20.83 -21.44
C ASP A 328 -5.17 -20.79 -22.47
N VAL A 329 -6.31 -21.41 -22.13
CA VAL A 329 -7.49 -21.44 -23.02
C VAL A 329 -8.07 -20.05 -23.29
N TRP A 330 -8.03 -19.15 -22.29
CA TRP A 330 -8.55 -17.78 -22.43
C TRP A 330 -7.59 -16.88 -23.22
N THR A 331 -6.31 -17.11 -23.06
CA THR A 331 -5.23 -16.35 -23.69
C THR A 331 -4.43 -17.26 -24.64
N SER A 332 -5.12 -17.93 -25.60
CA SER A 332 -4.52 -18.94 -26.49
C SER A 332 -3.38 -18.42 -27.37
N ALA A 333 -3.41 -17.14 -27.74
CA ALA A 333 -2.30 -16.46 -28.45
C ALA A 333 -1.16 -16.02 -27.52
N GLY A 334 -1.32 -16.18 -26.21
CA GLY A 334 -0.42 -15.67 -25.20
C GLY A 334 -0.71 -14.21 -24.82
N PHE A 335 -0.63 -13.92 -23.53
CA PHE A 335 -0.72 -12.56 -23.01
C PHE A 335 0.62 -12.18 -22.40
N THR A 336 1.08 -10.96 -22.65
CA THR A 336 2.25 -10.38 -21.98
C THR A 336 1.95 -8.95 -21.56
N GLY A 337 2.10 -8.65 -20.26
CA GLY A 337 1.88 -7.31 -19.72
C GLY A 337 2.95 -6.92 -18.72
N ARG A 338 3.22 -5.63 -18.61
CA ARG A 338 4.12 -5.06 -17.60
C ARG A 338 3.30 -4.36 -16.54
N TYR A 339 3.54 -4.72 -15.29
CA TYR A 339 2.84 -4.18 -14.14
C TYR A 339 3.84 -3.82 -13.04
N ARG A 340 3.48 -2.85 -12.23
CA ARG A 340 4.22 -2.48 -11.04
C ARG A 340 3.59 -3.13 -9.81
N VAL A 341 4.39 -3.71 -8.93
CA VAL A 341 3.91 -4.28 -7.67
C VAL A 341 3.79 -3.17 -6.63
N VAL A 342 2.58 -2.93 -6.14
CA VAL A 342 2.29 -1.90 -5.12
C VAL A 342 1.86 -2.49 -3.77
N GLY A 343 1.61 -3.79 -3.73
CA GLY A 343 1.30 -4.51 -2.51
C GLY A 343 1.51 -6.01 -2.64
N PHE A 344 1.66 -6.67 -1.52
CA PHE A 344 1.62 -8.13 -1.43
C PHE A 344 0.89 -8.57 -0.16
N ALA A 345 0.26 -9.74 -0.24
CA ALA A 345 -0.30 -10.46 0.88
C ALA A 345 0.27 -11.88 0.90
N VAL A 346 0.85 -12.30 2.02
CA VAL A 346 1.44 -13.63 2.20
C VAL A 346 0.75 -14.35 3.34
N ARG A 347 0.42 -15.61 3.12
CA ARG A 347 -0.01 -16.52 4.17
C ARG A 347 1.09 -17.55 4.40
N ALA A 348 1.55 -17.65 5.66
CA ALA A 348 2.51 -18.68 6.02
C ALA A 348 1.91 -20.07 5.74
N PRO A 349 2.71 -21.01 5.23
CA PRO A 349 2.20 -22.33 4.87
C PRO A 349 1.70 -23.07 6.10
N GLU A 350 0.50 -23.61 6.02
CA GLU A 350 -0.01 -24.61 6.95
C GLU A 350 0.25 -26.01 6.39
N ARG A 351 0.06 -27.05 7.24
CA ARG A 351 0.37 -28.44 6.87
C ARG A 351 -0.20 -28.82 5.49
N GLY A 352 0.70 -29.12 4.56
CA GLY A 352 0.35 -29.63 3.22
C GLY A 352 -0.07 -28.57 2.20
N GLN A 353 -0.03 -27.28 2.53
CA GLN A 353 -0.30 -26.20 1.58
C GLN A 353 1.00 -25.56 1.09
N ALA A 354 1.01 -25.18 -0.17
CA ALA A 354 2.10 -24.39 -0.74
C ALA A 354 2.05 -22.96 -0.20
N GLU A 355 3.20 -22.38 -0.01
CA GLU A 355 3.34 -20.98 0.37
C GLU A 355 3.02 -20.08 -0.83
N THR A 356 2.03 -19.20 -0.66
CA THR A 356 1.56 -18.31 -1.73
C THR A 356 1.58 -16.86 -1.32
N ALA A 357 1.76 -15.97 -2.31
CA ALA A 357 1.55 -14.55 -2.16
C ALA A 357 0.57 -14.04 -3.22
N SER A 358 -0.38 -13.22 -2.80
CA SER A 358 -1.18 -12.41 -3.71
C SER A 358 -0.47 -11.09 -3.94
N LEU A 359 -0.29 -10.67 -5.19
CA LEU A 359 0.34 -9.41 -5.54
C LEU A 359 -0.72 -8.40 -5.98
N THR A 360 -0.69 -7.22 -5.38
CA THR A 360 -1.45 -6.07 -5.84
C THR A 360 -0.62 -5.32 -6.87
N LEU A 361 -1.16 -5.18 -8.06
CA LEU A 361 -0.49 -4.58 -9.20
C LEU A 361 -1.04 -3.18 -9.49
N ASP A 362 -0.25 -2.39 -10.19
CA ASP A 362 -0.59 -1.08 -10.75
C ASP A 362 -0.01 -0.99 -12.16
N ALA A 363 -0.52 -0.06 -12.96
CA ALA A 363 0.01 0.20 -14.28
C ALA A 363 1.49 0.59 -14.22
N ALA A 364 2.33 -0.05 -15.04
CA ALA A 364 3.72 0.37 -15.18
C ALA A 364 3.78 1.71 -15.91
N ALA A 365 4.61 2.66 -15.44
CA ALA A 365 4.85 3.89 -16.15
C ALA A 365 5.52 3.59 -17.51
N GLY A 366 4.89 3.95 -18.62
CA GLY A 366 5.41 3.73 -19.98
C GLY A 366 5.27 2.31 -20.53
N GLY A 367 4.37 1.49 -19.95
CA GLY A 367 4.09 0.15 -20.45
C GLY A 367 3.15 0.17 -21.66
N ASP A 368 3.66 -0.16 -22.85
CA ASP A 368 2.82 -0.64 -23.94
C ASP A 368 2.20 -1.96 -23.52
N ILE A 369 0.89 -1.98 -23.36
CA ILE A 369 0.14 -3.23 -23.36
C ILE A 369 -0.11 -3.51 -24.85
N SER A 370 0.68 -4.40 -25.43
CA SER A 370 0.28 -5.00 -26.70
C SER A 370 -0.84 -6.00 -26.38
N THR A 371 -2.08 -5.56 -26.39
CA THR A 371 -3.19 -6.42 -26.71
C THR A 371 -3.08 -6.66 -28.21
N ASP A 372 -2.62 -7.83 -28.60
CA ASP A 372 -2.85 -8.34 -29.94
C ASP A 372 -4.36 -8.61 -30.01
N ASP A 373 -5.14 -7.58 -30.32
CA ASP A 373 -6.53 -7.73 -30.72
C ASP A 373 -6.49 -8.39 -32.10
N GLY A 374 -6.51 -9.74 -32.08
CA GLY A 374 -6.67 -10.50 -33.28
C GLY A 374 -7.93 -10.03 -34.02
N SER A 375 -7.70 -9.27 -35.12
CA SER A 375 -8.68 -8.97 -36.17
C SER A 375 -9.18 -10.24 -36.88
#